data_4d2b75e898cae92790bb7c6ce4804b2c
#
_entry.id   4d2b75e898cae92790bb7c6ce4804b2c
#
_cell.length_a   1.000
_cell.length_b   1.000
_cell.length_c   1.000
_cell.angle_alpha   90.00
_cell.angle_beta   90.00
_cell.angle_gamma   90.00
#
_symmetry.space_group_name_H-M   'P 1'
#
loop_
_entity.id
_entity.type
_entity.pdbx_description
1 polymer ?
#
loop_
_entity_poly.entity_id
_entity_poly.type
_entity_poly.pdbx_seq_one_letter_code
_entity_poly.pdbx_strand_id
1 'polypeptide(L)'
;ARLAVSFNDMAESLQRQITNLEEFGNLQRRFTSDVSHELRTPLTTVRMAADLIYDHAEDLDPALRRSTELLVGELDRFEALLNDLLEISRHDAGVAELSVEAVDLRSTVGNALKKVGHLAKDAGIDLLVDMPDHEIIAEVDPRRVERILRNLIANAIDHAEHKPVRIKMGADEDTVAVTVRDYGVGLRPGEEKLVFSRFWRSDPSRVRRSGGTGLGLAISIEDARLHQGRLEAWGEPGKGACFRLTLPLVRGHKVTTSPLPLRPVSAERRDPQTDQLRALRQREAAGERV
;
A
#
# COMPACT_ATOMS: atom_id res chain seq x y z
N ALA A 1 -50.76 6.52 25.04
CA ALA A 1 -51.21 6.22 23.67
C ALA A 1 -50.40 6.95 22.59
N ARG A 2 -50.24 8.33 22.58
CA ARG A 2 -49.51 9.07 21.56
C ARG A 2 -48.01 8.69 21.46
N LEU A 3 -47.31 8.50 22.60
CA LEU A 3 -45.90 8.14 22.64
C LEU A 3 -45.61 6.77 21.99
N ALA A 4 -46.50 5.79 22.23
CA ALA A 4 -46.39 4.45 21.68
C ALA A 4 -46.57 4.44 20.13
N VAL A 5 -47.49 5.27 19.62
CA VAL A 5 -47.70 5.42 18.17
C VAL A 5 -46.48 6.05 17.52
N SER A 6 -45.95 7.16 18.07
CA SER A 6 -44.75 7.80 17.53
C SER A 6 -43.51 6.88 17.58
N PHE A 7 -43.40 6.02 18.61
CA PHE A 7 -42.34 5.03 18.71
C PHE A 7 -42.48 3.94 17.63
N ASN A 8 -43.69 3.44 17.39
CA ASN A 8 -43.92 2.48 16.29
C ASN A 8 -43.65 3.08 14.92
N ASP A 9 -44.11 4.31 14.68
CA ASP A 9 -43.83 5.00 13.39
C ASP A 9 -42.35 5.19 13.17
N MET A 10 -41.57 5.53 14.21
CA MET A 10 -40.12 5.63 14.14
C MET A 10 -39.46 4.26 13.90
N ALA A 11 -39.92 3.20 14.57
CA ALA A 11 -39.41 1.84 14.40
C ALA A 11 -39.66 1.33 12.97
N GLU A 12 -40.85 1.56 12.41
CA GLU A 12 -41.17 1.22 11.02
C GLU A 12 -40.33 2.04 10.02
N SER A 13 -40.11 3.32 10.32
CA SER A 13 -39.25 4.17 9.45
C SER A 13 -37.79 3.69 9.45
N LEU A 14 -37.26 3.35 10.64
CA LEU A 14 -35.91 2.77 10.75
C LEU A 14 -35.83 1.43 10.05
N GLN A 15 -36.80 0.55 10.20
CA GLN A 15 -36.81 -0.75 9.54
C GLN A 15 -36.82 -0.59 8.01
N ARG A 16 -37.61 0.32 7.48
CA ARG A 16 -37.60 0.63 6.04
C ARG A 16 -36.27 1.18 5.55
N GLN A 17 -35.60 2.06 6.34
CA GLN A 17 -34.27 2.55 6.00
C GLN A 17 -33.21 1.45 6.00
N ILE A 18 -33.26 0.53 6.99
CA ILE A 18 -32.37 -0.64 7.05
C ILE A 18 -32.56 -1.51 5.81
N THR A 19 -33.79 -1.87 5.46
CA THR A 19 -34.10 -2.69 4.26
C THR A 19 -33.60 -2.02 2.97
N ASN A 20 -33.85 -0.70 2.82
CA ASN A 20 -33.35 0.04 1.66
C ASN A 20 -31.81 0.06 1.57
N LEU A 21 -31.11 0.19 2.70
CA LEU A 21 -29.64 0.14 2.75
C LEU A 21 -29.12 -1.25 2.39
N GLU A 22 -29.77 -2.31 2.87
CA GLU A 22 -29.44 -3.70 2.52
C GLU A 22 -29.64 -3.99 1.02
N GLU A 23 -30.79 -3.54 0.46
CA GLU A 23 -31.06 -3.68 -0.98
C GLU A 23 -30.04 -2.91 -1.82
N PHE A 24 -29.73 -1.68 -1.44
CA PHE A 24 -28.71 -0.87 -2.11
C PHE A 24 -27.32 -1.53 -2.03
N GLY A 25 -26.93 -2.03 -0.85
CA GLY A 25 -25.68 -2.78 -0.67
C GLY A 25 -25.62 -4.04 -1.55
N ASN A 26 -26.73 -4.77 -1.67
CA ASN A 26 -26.83 -5.97 -2.51
C ASN A 26 -26.74 -5.62 -4.00
N LEU A 27 -27.38 -4.54 -4.44
CA LEU A 27 -27.30 -4.05 -5.81
C LEU A 27 -25.87 -3.64 -6.17
N GLN A 28 -25.22 -2.88 -5.28
CA GLN A 28 -23.84 -2.45 -5.46
C GLN A 28 -22.87 -3.64 -5.53
N ARG A 29 -23.07 -4.68 -4.69
CA ARG A 29 -22.28 -5.92 -4.73
C ARG A 29 -22.38 -6.62 -6.08
N ARG A 30 -23.62 -6.84 -6.59
CA ARG A 30 -23.86 -7.47 -7.88
C ARG A 30 -23.22 -6.66 -8.99
N PHE A 31 -23.48 -5.34 -9.02
CA PHE A 31 -22.90 -4.45 -10.03
C PHE A 31 -21.37 -4.54 -10.05
N THR A 32 -20.71 -4.50 -8.87
CA THR A 32 -19.25 -4.61 -8.80
C THR A 32 -18.74 -5.94 -9.31
N SER A 33 -19.42 -7.04 -8.97
CA SER A 33 -19.05 -8.38 -9.44
C SER A 33 -19.21 -8.50 -10.95
N ASP A 34 -20.36 -8.08 -11.47
CA ASP A 34 -20.71 -8.21 -12.89
C ASP A 34 -19.79 -7.35 -13.76
N VAL A 35 -19.58 -6.08 -13.37
CA VAL A 35 -18.63 -5.19 -14.06
C VAL A 35 -17.21 -5.76 -14.04
N SER A 36 -16.80 -6.38 -12.91
CA SER A 36 -15.48 -7.01 -12.80
C SER A 36 -15.28 -8.10 -13.85
N HIS A 37 -16.27 -8.97 -14.00
CA HIS A 37 -16.22 -10.08 -14.96
C HIS A 37 -16.33 -9.58 -16.41
N GLU A 38 -17.25 -8.66 -16.67
CA GLU A 38 -17.47 -8.12 -18.00
C GLU A 38 -16.31 -7.29 -18.55
N LEU A 39 -15.54 -6.62 -17.66
CA LEU A 39 -14.35 -5.88 -18.08
C LEU A 39 -13.09 -6.75 -18.16
N ARG A 40 -12.97 -7.80 -17.33
CA ARG A 40 -11.80 -8.67 -17.34
C ARG A 40 -11.70 -9.48 -18.64
N THR A 41 -12.81 -9.98 -19.15
CA THR A 41 -12.83 -10.82 -20.35
C THR A 41 -12.27 -10.11 -21.59
N PRO A 42 -12.78 -8.93 -22.02
CA PRO A 42 -12.23 -8.21 -23.18
C PRO A 42 -10.78 -7.76 -22.93
N LEU A 43 -10.44 -7.37 -21.70
CA LEU A 43 -9.08 -6.97 -21.35
C LEU A 43 -8.10 -8.13 -21.52
N THR A 44 -8.46 -9.33 -21.04
CA THR A 44 -7.64 -10.55 -21.22
C THR A 44 -7.45 -10.86 -22.71
N THR A 45 -8.48 -10.68 -23.54
CA THR A 45 -8.36 -10.90 -24.99
C THR A 45 -7.40 -9.92 -25.66
N VAL A 46 -7.50 -8.62 -25.31
CA VAL A 46 -6.59 -7.59 -25.82
C VAL A 46 -5.16 -7.86 -25.33
N ARG A 47 -5.00 -8.26 -24.06
CA ARG A 47 -3.72 -8.64 -23.48
C ARG A 47 -3.06 -9.79 -24.23
N MET A 48 -3.80 -10.88 -24.46
CA MET A 48 -3.26 -12.03 -25.22
C MET A 48 -2.81 -11.63 -26.63
N ALA A 49 -3.57 -10.75 -27.31
CA ALA A 49 -3.15 -10.25 -28.62
C ALA A 49 -1.89 -9.38 -28.55
N ALA A 50 -1.78 -8.52 -27.54
CA ALA A 50 -0.59 -7.70 -27.34
C ALA A 50 0.65 -8.54 -26.98
N ASP A 51 0.50 -9.54 -26.11
CA ASP A 51 1.57 -10.47 -25.73
C ASP A 51 2.06 -11.28 -26.93
N LEU A 52 1.15 -11.74 -27.81
CA LEU A 52 1.52 -12.44 -29.04
C LEU A 52 2.35 -11.55 -29.98
N ILE A 53 2.04 -10.27 -30.10
CA ILE A 53 2.83 -9.32 -30.89
C ILE A 53 4.18 -9.07 -30.19
N TYR A 54 4.18 -8.97 -28.86
CA TYR A 54 5.38 -8.72 -28.07
C TYR A 54 6.38 -9.88 -28.13
N ASP A 55 5.90 -11.13 -28.14
CA ASP A 55 6.75 -12.34 -28.28
C ASP A 55 7.51 -12.38 -29.59
N HIS A 56 7.01 -11.67 -30.62
CA HIS A 56 7.66 -11.52 -31.93
C HIS A 56 8.31 -10.12 -32.11
N ALA A 57 8.50 -9.38 -31.02
CA ALA A 57 9.00 -8.00 -31.09
C ALA A 57 10.39 -7.85 -31.68
N GLU A 58 11.21 -8.92 -31.62
CA GLU A 58 12.55 -8.92 -32.22
C GLU A 58 12.49 -8.87 -33.76
N ASP A 59 11.41 -9.38 -34.36
CA ASP A 59 11.22 -9.41 -35.83
C ASP A 59 10.54 -8.12 -36.33
N LEU A 60 10.07 -7.23 -35.43
CA LEU A 60 9.41 -5.99 -35.79
C LEU A 60 10.44 -4.86 -36.09
N ASP A 61 10.01 -3.92 -36.93
CA ASP A 61 10.78 -2.68 -37.05
C ASP A 61 10.82 -1.91 -35.71
N PRO A 62 11.83 -1.05 -35.48
CA PRO A 62 12.04 -0.39 -34.20
C PRO A 62 10.87 0.45 -33.73
N ALA A 63 10.07 1.04 -34.64
CA ALA A 63 8.91 1.85 -34.28
C ALA A 63 7.74 0.99 -33.81
N LEU A 64 7.46 -0.13 -34.51
CA LEU A 64 6.46 -1.10 -34.11
C LEU A 64 6.82 -1.78 -32.79
N ARG A 65 8.06 -2.18 -32.61
CA ARG A 65 8.56 -2.74 -31.36
C ARG A 65 8.31 -1.78 -30.20
N ARG A 66 8.69 -0.50 -30.35
CA ARG A 66 8.47 0.50 -29.32
C ARG A 66 6.98 0.71 -29.01
N SER A 67 6.13 0.70 -30.04
CA SER A 67 4.68 0.82 -29.88
C SER A 67 4.09 -0.37 -29.13
N THR A 68 4.58 -1.58 -29.38
CA THR A 68 4.15 -2.81 -28.68
C THR A 68 4.57 -2.79 -27.22
N GLU A 69 5.82 -2.38 -26.92
CA GLU A 69 6.29 -2.20 -25.54
C GLU A 69 5.41 -1.22 -24.76
N LEU A 70 5.03 -0.09 -25.39
CA LEU A 70 4.13 0.89 -24.78
C LEU A 70 2.72 0.32 -24.57
N LEU A 71 2.20 -0.42 -25.56
CA LEU A 71 0.86 -1.04 -25.47
C LEU A 71 0.79 -2.02 -24.30
N VAL A 72 1.77 -2.92 -24.17
CA VAL A 72 1.84 -3.88 -23.07
C VAL A 72 1.92 -3.15 -21.72
N GLY A 73 2.77 -2.11 -21.62
CA GLY A 73 2.88 -1.31 -20.40
C GLY A 73 1.58 -0.58 -20.00
N GLU A 74 0.83 -0.05 -20.99
CA GLU A 74 -0.46 0.59 -20.69
C GLU A 74 -1.55 -0.43 -20.36
N LEU A 75 -1.51 -1.65 -20.91
CA LEU A 75 -2.39 -2.74 -20.50
C LEU A 75 -2.13 -3.17 -19.06
N ASP A 76 -0.86 -3.33 -18.66
CA ASP A 76 -0.48 -3.62 -17.27
C ASP A 76 -1.05 -2.57 -16.30
N ARG A 77 -0.91 -1.31 -16.69
CA ARG A 77 -1.42 -0.19 -15.91
C ARG A 77 -2.94 -0.17 -15.82
N PHE A 78 -3.62 -0.49 -16.92
CA PHE A 78 -5.08 -0.54 -16.96
C PHE A 78 -5.61 -1.70 -16.10
N GLU A 79 -4.99 -2.89 -16.17
CA GLU A 79 -5.33 -4.03 -15.30
C GLU A 79 -5.16 -3.69 -13.82
N ALA A 80 -4.07 -3.03 -13.47
CA ALA A 80 -3.84 -2.58 -12.09
C ALA A 80 -4.92 -1.60 -11.62
N LEU A 81 -5.26 -0.60 -12.45
CA LEU A 81 -6.33 0.37 -12.17
C LEU A 81 -7.67 -0.30 -11.98
N LEU A 82 -8.03 -1.23 -12.87
CA LEU A 82 -9.29 -1.96 -12.79
C LEU A 82 -9.38 -2.77 -11.50
N ASN A 83 -8.34 -3.53 -11.17
CA ASN A 83 -8.28 -4.32 -9.94
C ASN A 83 -8.38 -3.43 -8.69
N ASP A 84 -7.68 -2.29 -8.66
CA ASP A 84 -7.74 -1.32 -7.57
C ASP A 84 -9.17 -0.74 -7.41
N LEU A 85 -9.82 -0.37 -8.52
CA LEU A 85 -11.19 0.18 -8.51
C LEU A 85 -12.20 -0.84 -7.97
N LEU A 86 -12.07 -2.09 -8.41
CA LEU A 86 -12.93 -3.19 -7.96
C LEU A 86 -12.74 -3.50 -6.48
N GLU A 87 -11.51 -3.42 -5.99
CA GLU A 87 -11.20 -3.60 -4.56
C GLU A 87 -11.84 -2.48 -3.73
N ILE A 88 -11.71 -1.22 -4.15
CA ILE A 88 -12.37 -0.08 -3.48
C ILE A 88 -13.88 -0.27 -3.46
N SER A 89 -14.48 -0.69 -4.57
CA SER A 89 -15.91 -0.91 -4.64
C SER A 89 -16.39 -2.03 -3.70
N ARG A 90 -15.57 -3.09 -3.50
CA ARG A 90 -15.83 -4.13 -2.49
C ARG A 90 -15.78 -3.58 -1.06
N HIS A 91 -14.83 -2.70 -0.77
CA HIS A 91 -14.73 -2.03 0.53
C HIS A 91 -15.95 -1.14 0.79
N ASP A 92 -16.36 -0.33 -0.20
CA ASP A 92 -17.52 0.55 -0.10
C ASP A 92 -18.83 -0.23 0.10
N ALA A 93 -18.94 -1.39 -0.53
CA ALA A 93 -20.07 -2.29 -0.37
C ALA A 93 -20.06 -3.08 0.97
N GLY A 94 -19.01 -2.94 1.79
CA GLY A 94 -18.86 -3.66 3.05
C GLY A 94 -18.72 -5.18 2.90
N VAL A 95 -18.30 -5.67 1.73
CA VAL A 95 -18.16 -7.11 1.41
C VAL A 95 -16.71 -7.58 1.38
N ALA A 96 -15.79 -6.69 1.69
CA ALA A 96 -14.39 -7.07 1.82
C ALA A 96 -14.21 -7.92 3.09
N GLU A 97 -13.88 -9.20 2.91
CA GLU A 97 -13.61 -10.14 4.00
C GLU A 97 -12.11 -10.38 4.12
N LEU A 98 -11.67 -10.74 5.35
CA LEU A 98 -10.30 -11.16 5.63
C LEU A 98 -10.18 -12.68 5.62
N SER A 99 -9.20 -13.20 4.89
CA SER A 99 -8.73 -14.59 5.03
C SER A 99 -7.61 -14.63 6.06
N VAL A 100 -8.00 -14.69 7.34
CA VAL A 100 -7.07 -14.56 8.46
C VAL A 100 -6.34 -15.88 8.72
N GLU A 101 -5.01 -15.80 8.85
CA GLU A 101 -4.10 -16.87 9.18
C GLU A 101 -3.11 -16.40 10.24
N ALA A 102 -2.65 -17.32 11.12
CA ALA A 102 -1.54 -17.03 12.03
C ALA A 102 -0.23 -17.16 11.26
N VAL A 103 0.44 -16.04 11.00
CA VAL A 103 1.66 -15.99 10.19
C VAL A 103 2.77 -15.19 10.87
N ASP A 104 4.02 -15.59 10.61
CA ASP A 104 5.16 -14.75 10.95
C ASP A 104 5.24 -13.55 9.99
N LEU A 105 4.95 -12.36 10.52
CA LEU A 105 4.94 -11.13 9.73
C LEU A 105 6.29 -10.75 9.12
N ARG A 106 7.40 -11.25 9.64
CA ARG A 106 8.73 -11.06 9.03
C ARG A 106 8.76 -11.67 7.62
N SER A 107 8.12 -12.83 7.45
CA SER A 107 8.00 -13.48 6.14
C SER A 107 7.18 -12.64 5.17
N THR A 108 6.09 -12.03 5.64
CA THR A 108 5.23 -11.14 4.85
C THR A 108 5.98 -9.88 4.41
N VAL A 109 6.76 -9.27 5.32
CA VAL A 109 7.66 -8.15 4.97
C VAL A 109 8.70 -8.58 3.94
N GLY A 110 9.33 -9.74 4.14
CA GLY A 110 10.31 -10.31 3.20
C GLY A 110 9.75 -10.54 1.80
N ASN A 111 8.51 -11.04 1.70
CA ASN A 111 7.82 -11.23 0.42
C ASN A 111 7.51 -9.90 -0.27
N ALA A 112 7.03 -8.89 0.48
CA ALA A 112 6.82 -7.56 -0.06
C ALA A 112 8.12 -6.95 -0.60
N LEU A 113 9.23 -7.05 0.15
CA LEU A 113 10.55 -6.58 -0.28
C LEU A 113 11.05 -7.25 -1.57
N LYS A 114 10.90 -8.58 -1.68
CA LYS A 114 11.26 -9.31 -2.91
C LYS A 114 10.50 -8.80 -4.12
N LYS A 115 9.19 -8.53 -3.97
CA LYS A 115 8.34 -8.05 -5.08
C LYS A 115 8.66 -6.64 -5.54
N VAL A 116 9.19 -5.77 -4.67
CA VAL A 116 9.57 -4.39 -5.04
C VAL A 116 11.07 -4.22 -5.24
N GLY A 117 11.88 -5.26 -5.04
CA GLY A 117 13.33 -5.20 -5.13
C GLY A 117 13.85 -4.72 -6.49
N HIS A 118 13.18 -5.10 -7.58
CA HIS A 118 13.52 -4.63 -8.92
C HIS A 118 13.30 -3.11 -9.06
N LEU A 119 12.21 -2.55 -8.49
CA LEU A 119 11.95 -1.10 -8.52
C LEU A 119 13.04 -0.32 -7.79
N ALA A 120 13.47 -0.83 -6.63
CA ALA A 120 14.55 -0.21 -5.86
C ALA A 120 15.88 -0.24 -6.64
N LYS A 121 16.21 -1.39 -7.25
CA LYS A 121 17.41 -1.55 -8.07
C LYS A 121 17.41 -0.61 -9.26
N ASP A 122 16.30 -0.53 -10.00
CA ASP A 122 16.16 0.34 -11.19
C ASP A 122 16.21 1.84 -10.82
N ALA A 123 15.78 2.16 -9.58
CA ALA A 123 15.85 3.51 -9.03
C ALA A 123 17.23 3.85 -8.41
N GLY A 124 18.11 2.86 -8.23
CA GLY A 124 19.38 3.03 -7.52
C GLY A 124 19.19 3.38 -6.03
N ILE A 125 18.18 2.76 -5.38
CA ILE A 125 17.81 3.04 -3.99
C ILE A 125 18.09 1.82 -3.12
N ASP A 126 18.80 2.04 -2.00
CA ASP A 126 19.05 1.01 -1.01
C ASP A 126 17.84 0.85 -0.08
N LEU A 127 17.44 -0.40 0.14
CA LEU A 127 16.43 -0.76 1.13
C LEU A 127 17.12 -1.20 2.43
N LEU A 128 17.02 -0.39 3.47
CA LEU A 128 17.59 -0.67 4.79
C LEU A 128 16.52 -1.32 5.67
N VAL A 129 16.72 -2.58 6.03
CA VAL A 129 15.74 -3.38 6.76
C VAL A 129 16.21 -3.64 8.18
N ASP A 130 15.39 -3.28 9.17
CA ASP A 130 15.62 -3.47 10.60
C ASP A 130 14.41 -4.23 11.18
N MET A 131 14.59 -5.53 11.43
CA MET A 131 13.54 -6.43 11.94
C MET A 131 14.09 -7.25 13.10
N PRO A 132 13.24 -7.61 14.09
CA PRO A 132 13.62 -8.52 15.17
C PRO A 132 14.05 -9.91 14.64
N ASP A 133 15.00 -10.54 15.34
CA ASP A 133 15.45 -11.89 14.99
C ASP A 133 14.45 -12.98 15.37
N HIS A 134 13.57 -12.73 16.36
CA HIS A 134 12.53 -13.66 16.79
C HIS A 134 11.27 -13.56 15.94
N GLU A 135 10.51 -14.63 15.86
CA GLU A 135 9.24 -14.69 15.14
C GLU A 135 8.20 -13.75 15.76
N ILE A 136 7.45 -13.06 14.90
CA ILE A 136 6.31 -12.23 15.29
C ILE A 136 5.06 -12.80 14.64
N ILE A 137 4.37 -13.66 15.39
CA ILE A 137 3.14 -14.29 14.91
C ILE A 137 1.97 -13.34 15.11
N ALA A 138 1.21 -13.10 14.04
CA ALA A 138 -0.01 -12.31 14.07
C ALA A 138 -1.12 -12.98 13.25
N GLU A 139 -2.36 -12.81 13.69
CA GLU A 139 -3.58 -13.28 13.03
C GLU A 139 -4.04 -12.23 12.01
N VAL A 140 -3.60 -12.36 10.77
CA VAL A 140 -3.83 -11.39 9.69
C VAL A 140 -4.15 -12.08 8.37
N ASP A 141 -4.67 -11.34 7.40
CA ASP A 141 -4.67 -11.75 6.00
C ASP A 141 -3.31 -11.38 5.37
N PRO A 142 -2.43 -12.36 5.13
CA PRO A 142 -1.07 -12.10 4.69
C PRO A 142 -1.01 -11.44 3.31
N ARG A 143 -1.98 -11.70 2.43
CA ARG A 143 -2.04 -11.11 1.08
C ARG A 143 -2.34 -9.62 1.15
N ARG A 144 -3.29 -9.22 2.03
CA ARG A 144 -3.64 -7.81 2.23
C ARG A 144 -2.52 -7.05 2.91
N VAL A 145 -1.90 -7.63 3.94
CA VAL A 145 -0.74 -7.01 4.61
C VAL A 145 0.44 -6.86 3.65
N GLU A 146 0.75 -7.89 2.85
CA GLU A 146 1.78 -7.80 1.82
C GLU A 146 1.47 -6.68 0.80
N ARG A 147 0.21 -6.54 0.37
CA ARG A 147 -0.24 -5.45 -0.51
C ARG A 147 0.00 -4.08 0.11
N ILE A 148 -0.38 -3.88 1.37
CA ILE A 148 -0.12 -2.62 2.09
C ILE A 148 1.38 -2.33 2.05
N LEU A 149 2.22 -3.25 2.50
CA LEU A 149 3.67 -3.07 2.57
C LEU A 149 4.28 -2.75 1.21
N ARG A 150 3.89 -3.49 0.17
CA ARG A 150 4.34 -3.23 -1.20
C ARG A 150 3.98 -1.82 -1.66
N ASN A 151 2.75 -1.36 -1.40
CA ASN A 151 2.32 -0.01 -1.75
C ASN A 151 3.12 1.06 -1.00
N LEU A 152 3.37 0.86 0.30
CA LEU A 152 4.16 1.78 1.11
C LEU A 152 5.61 1.86 0.62
N ILE A 153 6.24 0.71 0.35
CA ILE A 153 7.64 0.65 -0.08
C ILE A 153 7.79 1.22 -1.50
N ALA A 154 6.89 0.86 -2.42
CA ALA A 154 6.91 1.42 -3.78
C ALA A 154 6.73 2.95 -3.76
N ASN A 155 5.80 3.46 -2.95
CA ASN A 155 5.61 4.90 -2.77
C ASN A 155 6.86 5.58 -2.18
N ALA A 156 7.51 4.97 -1.20
CA ALA A 156 8.75 5.48 -0.63
C ALA A 156 9.88 5.52 -1.68
N ILE A 157 10.02 4.48 -2.53
CA ILE A 157 10.99 4.45 -3.64
C ILE A 157 10.72 5.58 -4.64
N ASP A 158 9.46 5.80 -5.03
CA ASP A 158 9.09 6.86 -5.99
C ASP A 158 9.42 8.28 -5.47
N HIS A 159 9.41 8.47 -4.16
CA HIS A 159 9.59 9.77 -3.52
C HIS A 159 10.95 9.97 -2.81
N ALA A 160 11.81 8.95 -2.78
CA ALA A 160 13.07 8.97 -2.03
C ALA A 160 14.17 9.86 -2.60
N GLU A 161 14.08 10.33 -3.86
CA GLU A 161 15.11 11.18 -4.48
C GLU A 161 16.53 10.58 -4.42
N HIS A 162 16.66 9.29 -4.79
CA HIS A 162 17.90 8.51 -4.72
C HIS A 162 18.49 8.31 -3.31
N LYS A 163 17.74 8.65 -2.26
CA LYS A 163 18.13 8.38 -0.86
C LYS A 163 17.60 7.01 -0.44
N PRO A 164 18.21 6.36 0.55
CA PRO A 164 17.77 5.04 0.99
C PRO A 164 16.35 5.09 1.60
N VAL A 165 15.65 3.95 1.51
CA VAL A 165 14.37 3.72 2.18
C VAL A 165 14.60 2.78 3.35
N ARG A 166 14.17 3.18 4.55
CA ARG A 166 14.30 2.36 5.76
C ARG A 166 12.97 1.71 6.10
N ILE A 167 13.01 0.40 6.28
CA ILE A 167 11.89 -0.42 6.72
C ILE A 167 12.24 -0.93 8.12
N LYS A 168 11.42 -0.58 9.12
CA LYS A 168 11.62 -1.03 10.50
C LYS A 168 10.38 -1.76 10.99
N MET A 169 10.58 -2.90 11.67
CA MET A 169 9.54 -3.67 12.30
C MET A 169 9.80 -3.75 13.81
N GLY A 170 8.73 -3.70 14.60
CA GLY A 170 8.77 -3.88 16.04
C GLY A 170 7.42 -4.37 16.55
N ALA A 171 7.43 -5.07 17.67
CA ALA A 171 6.21 -5.56 18.34
C ALA A 171 6.28 -5.29 19.83
N ASP A 172 5.12 -5.16 20.44
CA ASP A 172 4.87 -5.23 21.88
C ASP A 172 3.98 -6.44 22.20
N GLU A 173 3.38 -6.48 23.40
CA GLU A 173 2.55 -7.60 23.84
C GLU A 173 1.28 -7.78 23.01
N ASP A 174 0.70 -6.70 22.48
CA ASP A 174 -0.60 -6.68 21.83
C ASP A 174 -0.55 -6.36 20.34
N THR A 175 0.50 -5.67 19.89
CA THR A 175 0.56 -5.08 18.55
C THR A 175 1.90 -5.26 17.88
N VAL A 176 1.87 -5.23 16.56
CA VAL A 176 3.05 -5.15 15.71
C VAL A 176 2.96 -3.91 14.83
N ALA A 177 4.08 -3.25 14.62
CA ALA A 177 4.16 -2.12 13.70
C ALA A 177 5.27 -2.30 12.68
N VAL A 178 5.00 -1.80 11.47
CA VAL A 178 6.01 -1.65 10.41
C VAL A 178 6.03 -0.19 9.99
N THR A 179 7.20 0.43 10.00
CA THR A 179 7.41 1.77 9.45
C THR A 179 8.19 1.68 8.15
N VAL A 180 7.78 2.47 7.16
CA VAL A 180 8.48 2.69 5.90
C VAL A 180 8.83 4.15 5.82
N ARG A 181 10.13 4.46 5.83
CA ARG A 181 10.68 5.81 5.89
C ARG A 181 11.49 6.11 4.64
N ASP A 182 11.12 7.16 3.91
CA ASP A 182 11.95 7.80 2.90
C ASP A 182 12.56 9.11 3.43
N TYR A 183 13.58 9.62 2.76
CA TYR A 183 14.25 10.87 3.09
C TYR A 183 14.16 11.89 1.93
N GLY A 184 13.15 11.74 1.08
CA GLY A 184 12.96 12.54 -0.12
C GLY A 184 12.17 13.83 0.10
N VAL A 185 11.23 14.11 -0.80
CA VAL A 185 10.47 15.38 -0.86
C VAL A 185 9.67 15.68 0.40
N GLY A 186 9.19 14.65 1.11
CA GLY A 186 8.33 14.78 2.29
C GLY A 186 6.90 15.20 1.96
N LEU A 187 6.17 15.58 3.02
CA LEU A 187 4.76 15.99 2.94
C LEU A 187 4.63 17.45 3.39
N ARG A 188 3.75 18.19 2.75
CA ARG A 188 3.35 19.54 3.19
C ARG A 188 2.39 19.44 4.38
N PRO A 189 2.30 20.46 5.25
CA PRO A 189 1.33 20.47 6.34
C PRO A 189 -0.09 20.22 5.84
N GLY A 190 -0.78 19.26 6.45
CA GLY A 190 -2.14 18.85 6.08
C GLY A 190 -2.22 17.73 5.05
N GLU A 191 -1.14 17.41 4.35
CA GLU A 191 -1.12 16.29 3.38
C GLU A 191 -1.12 14.91 4.06
N GLU A 192 -0.80 14.82 5.35
CA GLU A 192 -0.69 13.54 6.09
C GLU A 192 -2.00 12.74 6.10
N LYS A 193 -3.14 13.43 5.98
CA LYS A 193 -4.46 12.80 5.85
C LYS A 193 -4.86 12.63 4.39
N LEU A 194 -4.49 13.58 3.55
CA LEU A 194 -4.87 13.61 2.13
C LEU A 194 -4.20 12.51 1.32
N VAL A 195 -2.99 12.07 1.71
CA VAL A 195 -2.26 10.99 1.02
C VAL A 195 -3.04 9.68 0.92
N PHE A 196 -4.02 9.45 1.81
CA PHE A 196 -4.89 8.28 1.80
C PHE A 196 -6.19 8.50 0.99
N SER A 197 -6.41 9.71 0.44
CA SER A 197 -7.57 9.99 -0.39
C SER A 197 -7.40 9.34 -1.78
N ARG A 198 -8.50 8.90 -2.36
CA ARG A 198 -8.53 8.30 -3.69
C ARG A 198 -8.06 9.29 -4.73
N PHE A 199 -7.22 8.83 -5.67
CA PHE A 199 -6.65 9.62 -6.77
C PHE A 199 -5.84 10.84 -6.34
N TRP A 200 -5.54 10.98 -5.03
CA TRP A 200 -4.76 12.11 -4.55
C TRP A 200 -3.30 12.00 -4.99
N ARG A 201 -2.74 13.15 -5.39
CA ARG A 201 -1.34 13.29 -5.81
C ARG A 201 -0.84 14.67 -5.41
N SER A 202 0.32 14.74 -4.77
CA SER A 202 0.94 16.03 -4.41
C SER A 202 1.45 16.81 -5.63
N ASP A 203 1.88 16.10 -6.68
CA ASP A 203 2.28 16.66 -7.97
C ASP A 203 1.79 15.76 -9.12
N PRO A 204 0.75 16.19 -9.87
CA PRO A 204 0.23 15.45 -11.01
C PRO A 204 1.22 15.31 -12.18
N SER A 205 2.20 16.22 -12.29
CA SER A 205 3.15 16.27 -13.41
C SER A 205 4.31 15.28 -13.25
N ARG A 206 4.56 14.78 -12.05
CA ARG A 206 5.67 13.87 -11.77
C ARG A 206 5.37 12.46 -12.27
N VAL A 207 6.21 11.97 -13.20
CA VAL A 207 6.14 10.58 -13.68
C VAL A 207 6.62 9.65 -12.57
N ARG A 208 5.80 8.64 -12.21
CA ARG A 208 6.16 7.60 -11.25
C ARG A 208 6.75 6.39 -11.96
N ARG A 209 7.83 5.86 -11.43
CA ARG A 209 8.45 4.60 -11.90
C ARG A 209 7.56 3.39 -11.59
N SER A 210 6.84 3.42 -10.46
CA SER A 210 5.94 2.34 -10.04
C SER A 210 4.61 2.29 -10.81
N GLY A 211 4.33 3.23 -11.73
CA GLY A 211 3.07 3.28 -12.49
C GLY A 211 1.82 3.53 -11.63
N GLY A 212 1.96 4.09 -10.44
CA GLY A 212 0.93 4.16 -9.42
C GLY A 212 -0.38 4.83 -9.85
N THR A 213 -1.49 4.15 -9.59
CA THR A 213 -2.88 4.53 -9.91
C THR A 213 -3.40 5.70 -9.07
N GLY A 214 -2.75 6.02 -7.95
CA GLY A 214 -3.26 6.94 -6.92
C GLY A 214 -4.30 6.30 -6.00
N LEU A 215 -4.53 5.00 -6.12
CA LEU A 215 -5.49 4.23 -5.31
C LEU A 215 -4.80 3.37 -4.25
N GLY A 216 -3.52 3.03 -4.42
CA GLY A 216 -2.81 2.09 -3.56
C GLY A 216 -2.83 2.45 -2.08
N LEU A 217 -2.59 3.72 -1.71
CA LEU A 217 -2.66 4.16 -0.30
C LEU A 217 -4.09 4.19 0.23
N ALA A 218 -5.08 4.53 -0.60
CA ALA A 218 -6.49 4.49 -0.24
C ALA A 218 -6.96 3.06 0.03
N ILE A 219 -6.53 2.08 -0.76
CA ILE A 219 -6.79 0.66 -0.51
C ILE A 219 -6.05 0.20 0.76
N SER A 220 -4.81 0.63 0.93
CA SER A 220 -4.00 0.23 2.09
C SER A 220 -4.59 0.68 3.41
N ILE A 221 -5.19 1.87 3.50
CA ILE A 221 -5.85 2.33 4.74
C ILE A 221 -7.13 1.52 5.03
N GLU A 222 -7.90 1.15 4.00
CA GLU A 222 -9.08 0.30 4.18
C GLU A 222 -8.70 -1.12 4.59
N ASP A 223 -7.65 -1.71 3.97
CA ASP A 223 -7.11 -3.00 4.40
C ASP A 223 -6.63 -2.98 5.85
N ALA A 224 -5.95 -1.92 6.28
CA ALA A 224 -5.54 -1.76 7.67
C ALA A 224 -6.76 -1.67 8.62
N ARG A 225 -7.82 -0.94 8.24
CA ARG A 225 -9.07 -0.84 9.00
C ARG A 225 -9.79 -2.17 9.13
N LEU A 226 -9.84 -2.99 8.07
CA LEU A 226 -10.41 -4.35 8.14
C LEU A 226 -9.71 -5.21 9.18
N HIS A 227 -8.40 -5.06 9.35
CA HIS A 227 -7.62 -5.72 10.40
C HIS A 227 -7.77 -5.05 11.78
N GLN A 228 -8.63 -4.03 11.93
CA GLN A 228 -8.72 -3.20 13.13
C GLN A 228 -7.38 -2.51 13.49
N GLY A 229 -6.50 -2.42 12.51
CA GLY A 229 -5.21 -1.75 12.56
C GLY A 229 -5.30 -0.26 12.25
N ARG A 230 -4.14 0.37 12.21
CA ARG A 230 -3.96 1.79 11.85
C ARG A 230 -2.89 1.93 10.78
N LEU A 231 -3.16 2.79 9.81
CA LEU A 231 -2.17 3.25 8.85
C LEU A 231 -2.09 4.77 8.97
N GLU A 232 -0.90 5.27 9.26
CA GLU A 232 -0.66 6.68 9.57
C GLU A 232 0.53 7.19 8.77
N ALA A 233 0.54 8.48 8.47
CA ALA A 233 1.61 9.14 7.76
C ALA A 233 2.11 10.36 8.54
N TRP A 234 3.40 10.60 8.44
CA TRP A 234 4.06 11.81 8.87
C TRP A 234 5.06 12.24 7.79
N GLY A 235 5.28 13.54 7.62
CA GLY A 235 6.30 14.08 6.74
C GLY A 235 6.54 15.54 6.98
N GLU A 236 7.71 16.01 6.52
CA GLU A 236 8.08 17.42 6.48
C GLU A 236 8.74 17.70 5.13
N PRO A 237 8.46 18.84 4.49
CA PRO A 237 9.08 19.20 3.20
C PRO A 237 10.61 19.13 3.26
N GLY A 238 11.20 18.39 2.33
CA GLY A 238 12.67 18.20 2.25
C GLY A 238 13.27 17.28 3.30
N LYS A 239 12.47 16.76 4.25
CA LYS A 239 12.92 15.81 5.28
C LYS A 239 12.34 14.39 5.09
N GLY A 240 11.60 14.18 3.99
CA GLY A 240 10.96 12.92 3.63
C GLY A 240 9.70 12.61 4.42
N ALA A 241 9.17 11.39 4.24
CA ALA A 241 7.94 10.93 4.85
C ALA A 241 8.13 9.58 5.56
N CYS A 242 7.28 9.30 6.54
CA CYS A 242 7.23 8.04 7.27
C CYS A 242 5.78 7.55 7.30
N PHE A 243 5.56 6.35 6.80
CA PHE A 243 4.30 5.64 6.91
C PHE A 243 4.43 4.55 7.96
N ARG A 244 3.43 4.42 8.83
CA ARG A 244 3.40 3.40 9.89
C ARG A 244 2.12 2.60 9.80
N LEU A 245 2.27 1.31 9.54
CA LEU A 245 1.22 0.31 9.70
C LEU A 245 1.34 -0.27 11.12
N THR A 246 0.24 -0.29 11.88
CA THR A 246 0.14 -0.98 13.17
C THR A 246 -1.03 -1.94 13.12
N LEU A 247 -0.80 -3.20 13.46
CA LEU A 247 -1.80 -4.27 13.46
C LEU A 247 -1.87 -4.92 14.84
N PRO A 248 -3.04 -5.40 15.29
CA PRO A 248 -3.13 -6.24 16.46
C PRO A 248 -2.50 -7.61 16.17
N LEU A 249 -1.87 -8.24 17.17
CA LEU A 249 -1.35 -9.60 17.05
C LEU A 249 -2.48 -10.64 16.99
N VAL A 250 -3.56 -10.39 17.72
CA VAL A 250 -4.74 -11.27 17.81
C VAL A 250 -5.93 -10.62 17.12
N ARG A 251 -6.62 -11.39 16.28
CA ARG A 251 -7.82 -10.94 15.57
C ARG A 251 -8.88 -10.41 16.55
N GLY A 252 -9.48 -9.28 16.23
CA GLY A 252 -10.54 -8.66 17.02
C GLY A 252 -10.05 -7.69 18.09
N HIS A 253 -8.77 -7.69 18.42
CA HIS A 253 -8.19 -6.69 19.32
C HIS A 253 -8.05 -5.34 18.60
N LYS A 254 -8.21 -4.26 19.37
CA LYS A 254 -8.07 -2.89 18.86
C LYS A 254 -6.67 -2.36 19.12
N VAL A 255 -6.07 -1.74 18.12
CA VAL A 255 -4.81 -1.02 18.29
C VAL A 255 -5.05 0.23 19.15
N THR A 256 -4.46 0.27 20.34
CA THR A 256 -4.47 1.44 21.23
C THR A 256 -3.16 2.21 21.16
N THR A 257 -2.04 1.52 21.14
CA THR A 257 -0.67 2.03 21.07
C THR A 257 0.06 1.43 19.87
N SER A 258 1.28 1.88 19.63
CA SER A 258 2.15 1.32 18.58
C SER A 258 3.57 1.19 19.11
N PRO A 259 4.23 0.04 18.90
CA PRO A 259 5.60 -0.21 19.36
C PRO A 259 6.67 0.65 18.66
N LEU A 260 6.33 1.28 17.55
CA LEU A 260 7.23 2.14 16.79
C LEU A 260 6.72 3.58 16.74
N PRO A 261 7.60 4.59 16.89
CA PRO A 261 7.20 5.99 16.73
C PRO A 261 6.88 6.31 15.26
N LEU A 262 5.83 7.10 15.03
CA LEU A 262 5.51 7.63 13.70
C LEU A 262 6.45 8.75 13.30
N ARG A 263 6.73 9.69 14.22
CA ARG A 263 7.72 10.74 14.01
C ARG A 263 9.10 10.20 14.33
N PRO A 264 10.05 10.26 13.38
CA PRO A 264 11.41 9.80 13.66
C PRO A 264 12.02 10.53 14.85
N VAL A 265 12.68 9.79 15.72
CA VAL A 265 13.47 10.38 16.82
C VAL A 265 14.63 11.17 16.21
N SER A 266 15.11 12.21 16.90
CA SER A 266 16.12 13.16 16.38
C SER A 266 17.39 12.51 15.83
N ALA A 267 17.77 11.32 16.34
CA ALA A 267 18.89 10.53 15.84
C ALA A 267 18.62 9.87 14.47
N GLU A 268 17.36 9.54 14.17
CA GLU A 268 16.93 8.94 12.88
C GLU A 268 16.64 10.01 11.81
N ARG A 269 16.67 11.29 12.16
CA ARG A 269 16.54 12.41 11.21
C ARG A 269 17.80 12.63 10.37
N ARG A 270 18.91 11.95 10.70
CA ARG A 270 20.15 12.04 9.92
C ARG A 270 20.00 11.21 8.64
N ASP A 271 20.46 11.80 7.54
CA ASP A 271 20.55 11.13 6.25
C ASP A 271 21.41 9.85 6.42
N PRO A 272 20.84 8.64 6.13
CA PRO A 272 21.59 7.39 6.24
C PRO A 272 22.87 7.37 5.40
N GLN A 273 22.92 8.10 4.28
CA GLN A 273 24.15 8.25 3.50
C GLN A 273 25.28 8.91 4.29
N THR A 274 24.93 9.87 5.16
CA THR A 274 25.94 10.51 6.03
C THR A 274 26.47 9.54 7.07
N ASP A 275 25.66 8.63 7.57
CA ASP A 275 26.08 7.62 8.55
C ASP A 275 26.88 6.49 7.88
N GLN A 276 26.50 6.06 6.67
CA GLN A 276 27.30 5.10 5.87
C GLN A 276 28.66 5.68 5.45
N LEU A 277 28.69 6.93 5.00
CA LEU A 277 29.95 7.61 4.68
C LEU A 277 30.84 7.80 5.92
N ARG A 278 30.25 8.05 7.09
CA ARG A 278 31.00 8.08 8.34
C ARG A 278 31.53 6.70 8.72
N ALA A 279 30.72 5.66 8.60
CA ALA A 279 31.14 4.29 8.89
C ALA A 279 32.28 3.84 7.93
N LEU A 280 32.17 4.15 6.64
CA LEU A 280 33.22 3.89 5.64
C LEU A 280 34.52 4.65 5.97
N ARG A 281 34.42 5.94 6.29
CA ARG A 281 35.60 6.76 6.69
C ARG A 281 36.21 6.27 7.99
N GLN A 282 35.41 5.78 8.93
CA GLN A 282 35.93 5.22 10.19
C GLN A 282 36.63 3.87 9.94
N ARG A 283 36.15 3.02 9.01
CA ARG A 283 36.85 1.80 8.60
C ARG A 283 38.14 2.07 7.82
N GLU A 284 38.09 3.03 6.91
CA GLU A 284 39.32 3.50 6.23
C GLU A 284 40.38 4.09 7.23
N ALA A 285 39.91 4.86 8.21
CA ALA A 285 40.79 5.40 9.23
C ALA A 285 41.32 4.33 10.22
N ALA A 286 40.59 3.21 10.38
CA ALA A 286 41.01 2.05 11.17
C ALA A 286 41.94 1.09 10.41
N GLY A 287 42.24 1.36 9.13
CA GLY A 287 43.18 0.55 8.33
C GLY A 287 42.62 -0.80 7.87
N GLU A 288 41.29 -1.02 7.98
CA GLU A 288 40.64 -2.19 7.41
C GLU A 288 40.50 -2.00 5.87
N ARG A 289 41.39 -2.63 5.10
CA ARG A 289 41.26 -2.71 3.64
C ARG A 289 40.08 -3.62 3.30
N VAL A 290 39.13 -3.09 2.51
CA VAL A 290 38.09 -3.87 1.83
C VAL A 290 38.68 -4.66 0.68
#